data_8394bd0757952380b61b318a6d516601
#
_entry.id   8394bd0757952380b61b318a6d516601
#
_cell.length_a   1.000
_cell.length_b   1.000
_cell.length_c   1.000
_cell.angle_alpha   90.00
_cell.angle_beta   90.00
_cell.angle_gamma   90.00
#
_symmetry.space_group_name_H-M   'P 1'
#
loop_
_entity.id
_entity.type
_entity.pdbx_description
1 polymer ?
#
loop_
_entity_poly.entity_id
_entity_poly.type
_entity_poly.pdbx_seq_one_letter_code
_entity_poly.pdbx_strand_id
1 'polypeptide(L)'
;RLLHPFMPFITEELWQHIAERKDGESIMTAQLPKAGEIDEATIAAVNTAKEIIAGVRTVRLQKNIPNKEALELQQVATAEVPVLPIVMKLANLSAVNNVTEKDATAASFLVGTTEYAVPLGNNINVEEELKKLEADLKYNEGFLQSVLKKLSNEKFVNNAPAKVIE
;
A
#
# COMPACT_ATOMS: atom_id res chain seq x y z
N ARG A 1 0.08 -28.42 4.28
CA ARG A 1 -0.69 -29.56 3.76
C ARG A 1 -1.14 -29.33 2.33
N LEU A 2 -1.76 -28.19 1.99
CA LEU A 2 -2.24 -27.90 0.62
C LEU A 2 -1.13 -27.90 -0.43
N LEU A 3 0.09 -27.55 -0.05
CA LEU A 3 1.25 -27.52 -0.95
C LEU A 3 1.89 -28.91 -1.16
N HIS A 4 1.60 -29.87 -0.27
CA HIS A 4 2.27 -31.18 -0.27
C HIS A 4 2.16 -31.96 -1.61
N PRO A 5 1.03 -31.97 -2.33
CA PRO A 5 0.93 -32.67 -3.62
C PRO A 5 1.90 -32.13 -4.69
N PHE A 6 2.34 -30.89 -4.57
CA PHE A 6 3.24 -30.24 -5.52
C PHE A 6 4.71 -30.27 -5.10
N MET A 7 4.96 -30.30 -3.79
CA MET A 7 6.29 -30.22 -3.20
C MET A 7 6.45 -31.19 -2.01
N PRO A 8 6.40 -32.52 -2.27
CA PRO A 8 6.27 -33.52 -1.20
C PRO A 8 7.47 -33.53 -0.23
N PHE A 9 8.70 -33.45 -0.73
CA PHE A 9 9.88 -33.59 0.13
C PHE A 9 10.06 -32.39 1.08
N ILE A 10 10.04 -31.17 0.56
CA ILE A 10 10.21 -29.96 1.38
C ILE A 10 9.08 -29.78 2.38
N THR A 11 7.85 -30.13 2.01
CA THR A 11 6.70 -29.99 2.91
C THR A 11 6.69 -31.06 4.00
N GLU A 12 7.19 -32.26 3.76
CA GLU A 12 7.42 -33.26 4.79
C GLU A 12 8.49 -32.79 5.78
N GLU A 13 9.62 -32.31 5.27
CA GLU A 13 10.70 -31.79 6.12
C GLU A 13 10.21 -30.67 7.02
N LEU A 14 9.51 -29.68 6.45
CA LEU A 14 8.90 -28.61 7.22
C LEU A 14 7.83 -29.11 8.22
N TRP A 15 7.07 -30.13 7.86
CA TRP A 15 6.06 -30.71 8.71
C TRP A 15 6.66 -31.29 9.98
N GLN A 16 7.82 -31.95 9.88
CA GLN A 16 8.54 -32.51 11.01
C GLN A 16 9.13 -31.44 11.94
N HIS A 17 9.49 -30.27 11.40
CA HIS A 17 10.13 -29.18 12.15
C HIS A 17 9.16 -28.16 12.76
N ILE A 18 7.94 -28.02 12.23
CA ILE A 18 6.97 -27.02 12.72
C ILE A 18 6.41 -27.38 14.10
N ALA A 19 6.30 -28.67 14.42
CA ALA A 19 5.81 -29.14 15.71
C ALA A 19 6.43 -30.49 16.04
N GLU A 20 6.48 -30.81 17.33
CA GLU A 20 6.87 -32.15 17.79
C GLU A 20 5.90 -33.19 17.22
N ARG A 21 6.45 -34.24 16.61
CA ARG A 21 5.75 -35.35 15.99
C ARG A 21 6.13 -36.67 16.65
N LYS A 22 5.21 -37.60 16.63
CA LYS A 22 5.53 -38.98 17.03
C LYS A 22 6.28 -39.67 15.90
N ASP A 23 7.09 -40.66 16.29
CA ASP A 23 7.80 -41.46 15.31
C ASP A 23 6.82 -42.12 14.31
N GLY A 24 7.07 -41.97 13.02
CA GLY A 24 6.18 -42.42 11.94
C GLY A 24 5.03 -41.49 11.56
N GLU A 25 4.83 -40.36 12.24
CA GLU A 25 3.88 -39.35 11.76
C GLU A 25 4.40 -38.64 10.51
N SER A 26 3.61 -38.66 9.44
CA SER A 26 3.92 -38.01 8.16
C SER A 26 2.78 -37.11 7.72
N ILE A 27 3.12 -36.02 7.00
CA ILE A 27 2.16 -35.13 6.36
C ILE A 27 1.28 -35.89 5.33
N MET A 28 1.83 -37.00 4.75
CA MET A 28 1.10 -37.83 3.77
C MET A 28 -0.16 -38.47 4.36
N THR A 29 -0.11 -38.83 5.66
CA THR A 29 -1.25 -39.44 6.36
C THR A 29 -2.13 -38.42 7.07
N ALA A 30 -1.71 -37.15 7.10
CA ALA A 30 -2.44 -36.08 7.75
C ALA A 30 -3.67 -35.68 6.92
N GLN A 31 -4.82 -35.54 7.59
CA GLN A 31 -6.05 -35.07 6.94
C GLN A 31 -5.86 -33.68 6.35
N LEU A 32 -6.48 -33.39 5.19
CA LEU A 32 -6.55 -32.06 4.62
C LEU A 32 -7.20 -31.09 5.63
N PRO A 33 -6.74 -29.82 5.64
CA PRO A 33 -7.40 -28.82 6.47
C PRO A 33 -8.85 -28.65 6.05
N LYS A 34 -9.75 -28.59 7.03
CA LYS A 34 -11.13 -28.20 6.78
C LYS A 34 -11.23 -26.69 6.79
N ALA A 35 -12.04 -26.14 5.89
CA ALA A 35 -12.35 -24.73 5.93
C ALA A 35 -13.11 -24.41 7.23
N GLY A 36 -12.68 -23.36 7.91
CA GLY A 36 -13.43 -22.79 9.03
C GLY A 36 -14.46 -21.78 8.57
N GLU A 37 -15.10 -21.11 9.51
CA GLU A 37 -15.95 -19.96 9.22
C GLU A 37 -15.10 -18.82 8.67
N ILE A 38 -15.67 -18.09 7.70
CA ILE A 38 -15.03 -16.92 7.12
C ILE A 38 -15.36 -15.73 8.02
N ASP A 39 -14.33 -15.10 8.57
CA ASP A 39 -14.44 -13.85 9.31
C ASP A 39 -14.21 -12.67 8.36
N GLU A 40 -15.30 -12.18 7.77
CA GLU A 40 -15.29 -11.05 6.84
C GLU A 40 -14.74 -9.77 7.48
N ALA A 41 -14.97 -9.57 8.78
CA ALA A 41 -14.47 -8.39 9.50
C ALA A 41 -12.93 -8.42 9.60
N THR A 42 -12.35 -9.57 9.94
CA THR A 42 -10.89 -9.74 9.95
C THR A 42 -10.29 -9.57 8.55
N ILE A 43 -10.93 -10.10 7.52
CA ILE A 43 -10.47 -9.93 6.14
C ILE A 43 -10.47 -8.45 5.75
N ALA A 44 -11.55 -7.73 6.02
CA ALA A 44 -11.66 -6.30 5.76
C ALA A 44 -10.58 -5.50 6.52
N ALA A 45 -10.37 -5.80 7.81
CA ALA A 45 -9.35 -5.18 8.63
C ALA A 45 -7.94 -5.37 8.07
N VAL A 46 -7.60 -6.59 7.64
CA VAL A 46 -6.30 -6.90 7.04
C VAL A 46 -6.14 -6.22 5.68
N ASN A 47 -7.19 -6.13 4.88
CA ASN A 47 -7.13 -5.43 3.59
C ASN A 47 -6.88 -3.94 3.79
N THR A 48 -7.56 -3.28 4.72
CA THR A 48 -7.30 -1.89 5.09
C THR A 48 -5.87 -1.71 5.59
N ALA A 49 -5.37 -2.59 6.44
CA ALA A 49 -4.00 -2.55 6.91
C ALA A 49 -2.98 -2.66 5.76
N LYS A 50 -3.23 -3.52 4.77
CA LYS A 50 -2.39 -3.64 3.56
C LYS A 50 -2.35 -2.34 2.75
N GLU A 51 -3.49 -1.66 2.59
CA GLU A 51 -3.57 -0.39 1.88
C GLU A 51 -2.80 0.71 2.62
N ILE A 52 -2.91 0.79 3.95
CA ILE A 52 -2.12 1.73 4.77
C ILE A 52 -0.61 1.47 4.60
N ILE A 53 -0.17 0.21 4.71
CA ILE A 53 1.23 -0.16 4.53
C ILE A 53 1.72 0.21 3.12
N ALA A 54 0.92 -0.04 2.09
CA ALA A 54 1.24 0.31 0.72
C ALA A 54 1.36 1.83 0.53
N GLY A 55 0.44 2.61 1.13
CA GLY A 55 0.49 4.07 1.13
C GLY A 55 1.78 4.61 1.75
N VAL A 56 2.15 4.15 2.95
CA VAL A 56 3.40 4.55 3.60
C VAL A 56 4.63 4.19 2.76
N ARG A 57 4.65 3.00 2.15
CA ARG A 57 5.76 2.60 1.27
C ARG A 57 5.85 3.46 0.01
N THR A 58 4.71 3.86 -0.53
CA THR A 58 4.65 4.78 -1.68
C THR A 58 5.23 6.15 -1.31
N VAL A 59 4.85 6.69 -0.14
CA VAL A 59 5.44 7.94 0.37
C VAL A 59 6.95 7.82 0.54
N ARG A 60 7.44 6.71 1.12
CA ARG A 60 8.89 6.46 1.26
C ARG A 60 9.61 6.48 -0.09
N LEU A 61 9.03 5.82 -1.09
CA LEU A 61 9.60 5.76 -2.44
C LEU A 61 9.63 7.14 -3.10
N GLN A 62 8.52 7.89 -3.02
CA GLN A 62 8.41 9.22 -3.63
C GLN A 62 9.34 10.24 -2.98
N LYS A 63 9.55 10.13 -1.67
CA LYS A 63 10.41 11.04 -0.90
C LYS A 63 11.82 10.50 -0.68
N ASN A 64 12.14 9.35 -1.27
CA ASN A 64 13.45 8.69 -1.17
C ASN A 64 13.89 8.42 0.29
N ILE A 65 12.94 8.04 1.15
CA ILE A 65 13.18 7.77 2.57
C ILE A 65 13.58 6.30 2.74
N PRO A 66 14.73 6.01 3.38
CA PRO A 66 15.17 4.64 3.59
C PRO A 66 14.18 3.83 4.46
N ASN A 67 14.02 2.53 4.15
CA ASN A 67 13.14 1.65 4.92
C ASN A 67 13.55 1.47 6.39
N LYS A 68 14.82 1.75 6.72
CA LYS A 68 15.34 1.66 8.10
C LYS A 68 14.93 2.84 8.97
N GLU A 69 14.56 3.95 8.38
CA GLU A 69 14.12 5.14 9.10
C GLU A 69 12.71 4.94 9.64
N ALA A 70 12.50 5.15 10.93
CA ALA A 70 11.19 5.08 11.55
C ALA A 70 10.41 6.36 11.22
N LEU A 71 9.17 6.23 10.77
CA LEU A 71 8.27 7.34 10.47
C LEU A 71 7.12 7.39 11.47
N GLU A 72 6.54 8.57 11.63
CA GLU A 72 5.25 8.73 12.29
C GLU A 72 4.13 8.71 11.26
N LEU A 73 2.97 8.18 11.63
CA LEU A 73 1.77 8.21 10.83
C LEU A 73 0.72 9.04 11.56
N GLN A 74 0.18 10.03 10.89
CA GLN A 74 -0.98 10.79 11.35
C GLN A 74 -2.23 10.28 10.65
N GLN A 75 -3.29 10.07 11.40
CA GLN A 75 -4.60 9.72 10.89
C GLN A 75 -5.56 10.88 11.15
N VAL A 76 -6.18 11.40 10.09
CA VAL A 76 -7.17 12.48 10.19
C VAL A 76 -8.55 11.84 10.38
N ALA A 77 -8.72 11.13 11.49
CA ALA A 77 -9.97 10.52 11.92
C ALA A 77 -9.85 9.98 13.35
N THR A 78 -10.99 9.73 13.98
CA THR A 78 -11.05 9.10 15.31
C THR A 78 -11.15 7.56 15.25
N ALA A 79 -11.14 6.98 14.05
CA ALA A 79 -11.20 5.54 13.88
C ALA A 79 -9.88 4.86 14.31
N GLU A 80 -9.96 3.65 14.84
CA GLU A 80 -8.76 2.88 15.17
C GLU A 80 -8.13 2.29 13.89
N VAL A 81 -6.80 2.33 13.80
CA VAL A 81 -6.08 1.65 12.73
C VAL A 81 -6.20 0.14 12.94
N PRO A 82 -6.78 -0.60 11.98
CA PRO A 82 -6.94 -2.02 12.15
C PRO A 82 -5.59 -2.73 12.17
N VAL A 83 -5.47 -3.74 13.03
CA VAL A 83 -4.26 -4.58 13.16
C VAL A 83 -2.99 -3.74 13.37
N LEU A 84 -3.08 -2.70 14.20
CA LEU A 84 -2.04 -1.69 14.45
C LEU A 84 -0.63 -2.26 14.65
N PRO A 85 -0.39 -3.31 15.46
CA PRO A 85 0.96 -3.85 15.65
C PRO A 85 1.62 -4.36 14.36
N ILE A 86 0.82 -4.92 13.45
CA ILE A 86 1.31 -5.39 12.15
C ILE A 86 1.63 -4.21 11.25
N VAL A 87 0.75 -3.20 11.19
CA VAL A 87 0.98 -1.97 10.41
C VAL A 87 2.25 -1.27 10.87
N MET A 88 2.42 -1.07 12.18
CA MET A 88 3.62 -0.44 12.74
C MET A 88 4.89 -1.19 12.34
N LYS A 89 4.90 -2.51 12.48
CA LYS A 89 6.07 -3.33 12.19
C LYS A 89 6.40 -3.37 10.69
N LEU A 90 5.40 -3.56 9.81
CA LEU A 90 5.61 -3.74 8.37
C LEU A 90 5.85 -2.42 7.62
N ALA A 91 5.34 -1.30 8.14
CA ALA A 91 5.59 0.02 7.62
C ALA A 91 6.76 0.74 8.32
N ASN A 92 7.37 0.11 9.36
CA ASN A 92 8.41 0.69 10.21
C ASN A 92 7.99 2.04 10.78
N LEU A 93 6.89 2.05 11.54
CA LEU A 93 6.36 3.25 12.17
C LEU A 93 6.78 3.29 13.63
N SER A 94 7.17 4.48 14.10
CA SER A 94 7.47 4.76 15.52
C SER A 94 6.20 5.04 16.32
N ALA A 95 5.24 5.74 15.71
CA ALA A 95 3.97 6.09 16.33
C ALA A 95 2.87 6.23 15.28
N VAL A 96 1.62 6.07 15.74
CA VAL A 96 0.41 6.40 14.97
C VAL A 96 -0.42 7.35 15.83
N ASN A 97 -0.62 8.56 15.34
CA ASN A 97 -1.28 9.64 16.06
C ASN A 97 -2.59 10.04 15.37
N ASN A 98 -3.67 10.10 16.13
CA ASN A 98 -4.92 10.68 15.64
C ASN A 98 -4.84 12.20 15.73
N VAL A 99 -5.04 12.88 14.62
CA VAL A 99 -4.98 14.34 14.53
C VAL A 99 -6.27 14.90 13.93
N THR A 100 -6.64 16.09 14.33
CA THR A 100 -7.78 16.81 13.74
C THR A 100 -7.39 17.54 12.46
N GLU A 101 -6.14 18.00 12.40
CA GLU A 101 -5.56 18.66 11.23
C GLU A 101 -4.18 18.04 10.96
N LYS A 102 -3.88 17.83 9.70
CA LYS A 102 -2.59 17.31 9.26
C LYS A 102 -1.51 18.40 9.31
N ASP A 103 -0.28 17.99 9.47
CA ASP A 103 0.87 18.88 9.30
C ASP A 103 0.93 19.40 7.86
N ALA A 104 1.16 20.70 7.68
CA ALA A 104 1.24 21.33 6.36
C ALA A 104 2.34 20.74 5.45
N THR A 105 3.38 20.14 6.07
CA THR A 105 4.52 19.53 5.37
C THR A 105 4.38 18.01 5.23
N ALA A 106 3.26 17.43 5.67
CA ALA A 106 3.05 15.99 5.61
C ALA A 106 2.65 15.52 4.22
N ALA A 107 3.22 14.41 3.78
CA ALA A 107 2.73 13.70 2.59
C ALA A 107 1.48 12.90 2.95
N SER A 108 0.37 13.16 2.28
CA SER A 108 -0.91 12.51 2.56
C SER A 108 -1.29 11.50 1.49
N PHE A 109 -2.05 10.49 1.92
CA PHE A 109 -2.68 9.50 1.05
C PHE A 109 -4.02 9.07 1.65
N LEU A 110 -4.91 8.56 0.80
CA LEU A 110 -6.24 8.11 1.20
C LEU A 110 -6.31 6.59 1.22
N VAL A 111 -6.95 6.05 2.26
CA VAL A 111 -7.35 4.64 2.33
C VAL A 111 -8.85 4.60 2.65
N GLY A 112 -9.64 4.18 1.66
CA GLY A 112 -11.08 4.33 1.74
C GLY A 112 -11.49 5.80 1.87
N THR A 113 -12.14 6.15 2.97
CA THR A 113 -12.56 7.53 3.29
C THR A 113 -11.64 8.23 4.29
N THR A 114 -10.63 7.53 4.82
CA THR A 114 -9.74 8.06 5.85
C THR A 114 -8.46 8.62 5.22
N GLU A 115 -8.11 9.84 5.58
CA GLU A 115 -6.86 10.45 5.18
C GLU A 115 -5.76 10.10 6.20
N TYR A 116 -4.64 9.65 5.67
CA TYR A 116 -3.41 9.38 6.41
C TYR A 116 -2.33 10.34 5.93
N ALA A 117 -1.50 10.81 6.84
CA ALA A 117 -0.43 11.73 6.55
C ALA A 117 0.87 11.27 7.24
N VAL A 118 1.98 11.40 6.55
CA VAL A 118 3.31 11.13 7.08
C VAL A 118 4.03 12.47 7.23
N PRO A 119 4.27 12.96 8.45
CA PRO A 119 5.06 14.16 8.66
C PRO A 119 6.48 13.92 8.14
N LEU A 120 6.96 14.79 7.29
CA LEU A 120 8.24 14.61 6.63
C LEU A 120 9.36 15.37 7.34
N GLY A 121 9.01 16.20 8.32
CA GLY A 121 9.97 16.95 9.18
C GLY A 121 11.00 17.74 8.36
N ASN A 122 12.23 17.78 8.85
CA ASN A 122 13.35 18.47 8.20
C ASN A 122 14.02 17.65 7.07
N ASN A 123 13.48 16.48 6.72
CA ASN A 123 14.08 15.57 5.75
C ASN A 123 13.77 15.93 4.29
N ILE A 124 13.09 17.07 4.05
CA ILE A 124 12.79 17.54 2.71
C ILE A 124 13.53 18.84 2.45
N ASN A 125 14.26 18.87 1.35
CA ASN A 125 14.69 20.13 0.75
C ASN A 125 13.46 20.74 0.04
N VAL A 126 12.74 21.59 0.78
CA VAL A 126 11.49 22.22 0.31
C VAL A 126 11.70 22.98 -1.03
N GLU A 127 12.88 23.54 -1.22
CA GLU A 127 13.21 24.28 -2.46
C GLU A 127 13.33 23.33 -3.68
N GLU A 128 13.93 22.14 -3.50
CA GLU A 128 14.04 21.16 -4.59
C GLU A 128 12.68 20.54 -4.91
N GLU A 129 11.86 20.29 -3.89
CA GLU A 129 10.52 19.76 -4.07
C GLU A 129 9.60 20.77 -4.77
N LEU A 130 9.65 22.03 -4.40
CA LEU A 130 8.91 23.11 -5.07
C LEU A 130 9.28 23.21 -6.53
N LYS A 131 10.58 23.23 -6.86
CA LYS A 131 11.05 23.26 -8.26
C LYS A 131 10.57 22.08 -9.07
N LYS A 132 10.55 20.89 -8.46
CA LYS A 132 10.05 19.67 -9.11
C LYS A 132 8.55 19.75 -9.36
N LEU A 133 7.76 20.17 -8.36
CA LEU A 133 6.32 20.33 -8.48
C LEU A 133 5.93 21.41 -9.49
N GLU A 134 6.67 22.53 -9.54
CA GLU A 134 6.48 23.58 -10.55
C GLU A 134 6.78 23.07 -11.97
N ALA A 135 7.84 22.25 -12.13
CA ALA A 135 8.16 21.63 -13.40
C ALA A 135 7.08 20.64 -13.86
N ASP A 136 6.59 19.81 -12.94
CA ASP A 136 5.52 18.85 -13.21
C ASP A 136 4.19 19.56 -13.52
N LEU A 137 3.87 20.64 -12.82
CA LEU A 137 2.70 21.48 -13.10
C LEU A 137 2.78 22.04 -14.52
N LYS A 138 3.88 22.68 -14.86
CA LYS A 138 4.10 23.26 -16.20
C LYS A 138 4.02 22.21 -17.31
N TYR A 139 4.58 21.02 -17.07
CA TYR A 139 4.47 19.89 -18.00
C TYR A 139 3.01 19.47 -18.20
N ASN A 140 2.27 19.27 -17.11
CA ASN A 140 0.88 18.84 -17.17
C ASN A 140 -0.04 19.91 -17.78
N GLU A 141 0.19 21.18 -17.49
CA GLU A 141 -0.53 22.30 -18.17
C GLU A 141 -0.26 22.31 -19.68
N GLY A 142 0.99 22.15 -20.09
CA GLY A 142 1.35 22.04 -21.50
C GLY A 142 0.73 20.84 -22.20
N PHE A 143 0.70 19.70 -21.49
CA PHE A 143 0.04 18.50 -21.97
C PHE A 143 -1.47 18.70 -22.11
N LEU A 144 -2.13 19.27 -21.10
CA LEU A 144 -3.56 19.58 -21.13
C LEU A 144 -3.91 20.50 -22.30
N GLN A 145 -3.14 21.59 -22.51
CA GLN A 145 -3.35 22.49 -23.65
C GLN A 145 -3.20 21.76 -24.98
N SER A 146 -2.24 20.87 -25.08
CA SER A 146 -2.03 20.05 -26.29
C SER A 146 -3.19 19.12 -26.58
N VAL A 147 -3.75 18.48 -25.52
CA VAL A 147 -4.94 17.61 -25.61
C VAL A 147 -6.16 18.41 -25.99
N LEU A 148 -6.42 19.55 -25.35
CA LEU A 148 -7.53 20.44 -25.67
C LEU A 148 -7.47 20.95 -27.13
N LYS A 149 -6.26 21.29 -27.60
CA LYS A 149 -6.05 21.69 -29.00
C LYS A 149 -6.33 20.55 -30.00
N LYS A 150 -6.03 19.30 -29.63
CA LYS A 150 -6.37 18.12 -30.43
C LYS A 150 -7.88 17.86 -30.45
N LEU A 151 -8.53 17.97 -29.28
CA LEU A 151 -9.97 17.79 -29.15
C LEU A 151 -10.78 18.92 -29.82
N SER A 152 -10.25 20.12 -29.90
CA SER A 152 -10.88 21.24 -30.66
C SER A 152 -10.77 21.08 -32.16
N ASN A 153 -9.98 20.14 -32.67
CA ASN A 153 -9.84 19.88 -34.09
C ASN A 153 -10.89 18.87 -34.58
N GLU A 154 -11.97 19.34 -35.17
CA GLU A 154 -13.07 18.50 -35.69
C GLU A 154 -12.60 17.35 -36.60
N LYS A 155 -11.55 17.60 -37.43
CA LYS A 155 -10.99 16.56 -38.31
C LYS A 155 -10.32 15.45 -37.51
N PHE A 156 -9.75 15.75 -36.36
CA PHE A 156 -9.15 14.75 -35.46
C PHE A 156 -10.24 13.96 -34.77
N VAL A 157 -11.22 14.62 -34.19
CA VAL A 157 -12.32 13.98 -33.43
C VAL A 157 -13.15 13.02 -34.32
N ASN A 158 -13.40 13.41 -35.58
CA ASN A 158 -14.18 12.59 -36.51
C ASN A 158 -13.43 11.35 -37.05
N ASN A 159 -12.10 11.35 -37.00
CA ASN A 159 -11.30 10.26 -37.56
C ASN A 159 -10.57 9.43 -36.49
N ALA A 160 -10.57 9.84 -35.24
CA ALA A 160 -9.90 9.11 -34.16
C ALA A 160 -10.78 7.97 -33.62
N PRO A 161 -10.20 6.83 -33.23
CA PRO A 161 -10.91 5.74 -32.56
C PRO A 161 -11.55 6.23 -31.26
N ALA A 162 -12.75 5.73 -30.91
CA ALA A 162 -13.49 6.12 -29.70
C ALA A 162 -12.64 6.03 -28.40
N LYS A 163 -11.80 5.01 -28.28
CA LYS A 163 -10.84 4.82 -27.15
C LYS A 163 -9.79 5.93 -26.97
N VAL A 164 -9.59 6.80 -27.97
CA VAL A 164 -8.60 7.90 -27.91
C VAL A 164 -9.28 9.22 -27.59
N ILE A 165 -10.59 9.29 -27.70
CA ILE A 165 -11.42 10.47 -27.43
C ILE A 165 -11.97 10.42 -26.00
N GLU A 166 -12.21 9.22 -25.45
CA GLU A 166 -12.51 8.99 -24.02
C GLU A 166 -11.29 9.27 -23.15
#